data_54b9b8ee75d5eb3442b181a069552b25
#
_entry.id   54b9b8ee75d5eb3442b181a069552b25
#
_cell.length_a   1.000
_cell.length_b   1.000
_cell.length_c   1.000
_cell.angle_alpha   90.00
_cell.angle_beta   90.00
_cell.angle_gamma   90.00
#
_symmetry.space_group_name_H-M   'P 1'
#
loop_
_entity.id
_entity.type
_entity.pdbx_description
1 polymer ?
#
loop_
_entity_poly.entity_id
_entity_poly.type
_entity_poly.pdbx_seq_one_letter_code
_entity_poly.pdbx_strand_id
1 'polypeptide(L)'
;MIARILRILYRYTYQRNPLNIFFGRIIYGNDSSLIENLKCNFILNKNNSHVSKNISINNSFLKNNGYEKFDNAASSENIKKLKKNFFNLINLESKKNNSELKKTLRFDFTSKNDPSFFDKFPQVTKILSPKLYEALGNYYEGNFNISNVHIYRILKKENKDPYDTRSYGSTIAWHNDGSRVDSLKIFVSLDDIDEDSGPMEFISKQETKTIFRKNLFLFRKISLMKIIDKLKIKKRMTFFDRKIVYIIDTNKCLHRAQSPNTEYRDLLVYYVQSSKTPFNFQWKQSSTKNVY
;
A
#
# COMPACT_ATOMS: atom_id res chain seq x y z
N MET A 1 27.20 -6.98 11.40
CA MET A 1 27.67 -6.93 9.99
C MET A 1 27.26 -8.18 9.21
N ILE A 2 27.59 -9.37 9.63
CA ILE A 2 27.29 -10.66 8.96
C ILE A 2 25.78 -10.87 8.71
N ALA A 3 24.92 -10.63 9.69
CA ALA A 3 23.46 -10.76 9.55
C ALA A 3 22.87 -9.80 8.49
N ARG A 4 23.47 -8.62 8.30
CA ARG A 4 23.07 -7.66 7.26
C ARG A 4 23.49 -8.15 5.86
N ILE A 5 24.66 -8.74 5.76
CA ILE A 5 25.17 -9.33 4.50
C ILE A 5 24.33 -10.55 4.13
N LEU A 6 24.05 -11.44 5.06
CA LEU A 6 23.18 -12.61 4.84
C LEU A 6 21.76 -12.20 4.42
N ARG A 7 21.20 -11.11 4.98
CA ARG A 7 19.90 -10.55 4.52
C ARG A 7 19.96 -10.00 3.10
N ILE A 8 21.04 -9.31 2.75
CA ILE A 8 21.24 -8.79 1.39
C ILE A 8 21.36 -9.97 0.41
N LEU A 9 22.17 -10.96 0.73
CA LEU A 9 22.31 -12.19 -0.05
C LEU A 9 20.98 -12.94 -0.15
N TYR A 10 20.25 -13.13 0.94
CA TYR A 10 18.93 -13.76 0.96
C TYR A 10 17.92 -13.00 0.08
N ARG A 11 17.87 -11.66 0.16
CA ARG A 11 17.02 -10.84 -0.70
C ARG A 11 17.35 -10.99 -2.17
N TYR A 12 18.65 -11.00 -2.54
CA TYR A 12 19.07 -11.07 -3.92
C TYR A 12 19.01 -12.49 -4.50
N THR A 13 19.36 -13.50 -3.71
CA THR A 13 19.39 -14.88 -4.20
C THR A 13 18.03 -15.58 -4.12
N TYR A 14 17.23 -15.31 -3.09
CA TYR A 14 15.93 -15.98 -2.88
C TYR A 14 14.72 -15.17 -3.30
N GLN A 15 14.60 -13.92 -2.83
CA GLN A 15 13.40 -13.13 -3.11
C GLN A 15 13.34 -12.55 -4.51
N ARG A 16 14.50 -12.22 -5.10
CA ARG A 16 14.62 -11.64 -6.45
C ARG A 16 15.21 -12.59 -7.48
N ASN A 17 15.34 -13.86 -7.15
CA ASN A 17 15.81 -14.85 -8.12
C ASN A 17 14.79 -14.90 -9.28
N PRO A 18 15.25 -14.70 -10.54
CA PRO A 18 14.36 -14.65 -11.71
C PRO A 18 13.50 -15.90 -11.85
N LEU A 19 14.02 -17.09 -11.52
CA LEU A 19 13.28 -18.35 -11.57
C LEU A 19 12.16 -18.38 -10.52
N ASN A 20 12.42 -17.95 -9.28
CA ASN A 20 11.39 -17.89 -8.24
C ASN A 20 10.27 -16.91 -8.58
N ILE A 21 10.60 -15.76 -9.20
CA ILE A 21 9.62 -14.79 -9.69
C ILE A 21 8.84 -15.38 -10.86
N PHE A 22 9.51 -16.06 -11.78
CA PHE A 22 8.89 -16.72 -12.92
C PHE A 22 7.84 -17.75 -12.48
N PHE A 23 8.17 -18.63 -11.54
CA PHE A 23 7.21 -19.58 -10.98
C PHE A 23 6.12 -18.89 -10.16
N GLY A 24 6.43 -17.82 -9.43
CA GLY A 24 5.45 -16.98 -8.74
C GLY A 24 4.41 -16.42 -9.73
N ARG A 25 4.84 -15.93 -10.88
CA ARG A 25 3.96 -15.41 -11.94
C ARG A 25 3.07 -16.47 -12.56
N ILE A 26 3.61 -17.70 -12.80
CA ILE A 26 2.84 -18.82 -13.36
C ILE A 26 1.75 -19.26 -12.37
N ILE A 27 2.13 -19.55 -11.12
CA ILE A 27 1.26 -20.19 -10.14
C ILE A 27 0.29 -19.18 -9.53
N TYR A 28 0.82 -18.04 -9.05
CA TYR A 28 0.04 -17.05 -8.31
C TYR A 28 -0.36 -15.84 -9.15
N GLY A 29 0.31 -15.61 -10.30
CA GLY A 29 0.05 -14.46 -11.18
C GLY A 29 0.39 -13.12 -10.55
N ASN A 30 1.43 -13.08 -9.72
CA ASN A 30 1.96 -11.86 -9.11
C ASN A 30 3.49 -11.80 -9.24
N ASP A 31 4.07 -10.64 -8.95
CA ASP A 31 5.51 -10.39 -9.08
C ASP A 31 6.32 -10.78 -7.82
N SER A 32 5.71 -11.59 -6.94
CA SER A 32 6.34 -12.09 -5.73
C SER A 32 7.00 -13.45 -5.98
N SER A 33 8.04 -13.78 -5.21
CA SER A 33 8.69 -15.07 -5.35
C SER A 33 7.76 -16.22 -4.94
N LEU A 34 7.92 -17.39 -5.58
CA LEU A 34 7.20 -18.62 -5.22
C LEU A 34 7.32 -18.93 -3.72
N ILE A 35 8.55 -18.82 -3.19
CA ILE A 35 8.85 -19.12 -1.78
C ILE A 35 8.10 -18.18 -0.85
N GLU A 36 7.98 -16.90 -1.19
CA GLU A 36 7.29 -15.92 -0.37
C GLU A 36 5.77 -16.17 -0.35
N ASN A 37 5.20 -16.52 -1.52
CA ASN A 37 3.80 -16.94 -1.59
C ASN A 37 3.53 -18.20 -0.76
N LEU A 38 4.39 -19.22 -0.82
CA LEU A 38 4.26 -20.44 -0.03
C LEU A 38 4.36 -20.18 1.47
N LYS A 39 5.30 -19.34 1.91
CA LYS A 39 5.41 -18.95 3.33
C LYS A 39 4.17 -18.24 3.84
N CYS A 40 3.64 -17.29 3.07
CA CYS A 40 2.42 -16.57 3.46
C CYS A 40 1.21 -17.50 3.52
N ASN A 41 1.04 -18.38 2.54
CA ASN A 41 -0.05 -19.38 2.57
C ASN A 41 0.06 -20.30 3.78
N PHE A 42 1.28 -20.74 4.14
CA PHE A 42 1.49 -21.57 5.32
C PHE A 42 1.10 -20.84 6.62
N ILE A 43 1.45 -19.55 6.74
CA ILE A 43 1.11 -18.73 7.90
C ILE A 43 -0.41 -18.52 7.97
N LEU A 44 -1.06 -18.20 6.85
CA LEU A 44 -2.51 -18.02 6.76
C LEU A 44 -3.24 -19.31 7.14
N ASN A 45 -2.87 -20.44 6.56
CA ASN A 45 -3.49 -21.74 6.86
C ASN A 45 -3.34 -22.13 8.33
N LYS A 46 -2.19 -21.87 8.94
CA LYS A 46 -1.95 -22.14 10.37
C LYS A 46 -2.81 -21.24 11.27
N ASN A 47 -3.04 -20.00 10.88
CA ASN A 47 -3.89 -19.07 11.64
C ASN A 47 -5.37 -19.44 11.54
N ASN A 48 -5.82 -19.96 10.39
CA ASN A 48 -7.20 -20.33 10.13
C ASN A 48 -7.64 -21.61 10.89
N SER A 49 -6.70 -22.44 11.36
CA SER A 49 -7.01 -23.62 12.17
C SER A 49 -7.63 -23.31 13.54
N HIS A 50 -7.53 -22.06 13.99
CA HIS A 50 -8.08 -21.59 15.28
C HIS A 50 -9.34 -20.72 15.15
N VAL A 51 -9.78 -20.40 13.93
CA VAL A 51 -11.00 -19.61 13.70
C VAL A 51 -12.17 -20.57 13.49
N SER A 52 -13.24 -20.44 14.29
CA SER A 52 -14.42 -21.27 14.17
C SER A 52 -14.99 -21.24 12.74
N LYS A 53 -15.30 -22.42 12.18
CA LYS A 53 -15.79 -22.65 10.81
C LYS A 53 -17.14 -22.00 10.46
N ASN A 54 -17.67 -21.13 11.30
CA ASN A 54 -19.01 -20.55 11.14
C ASN A 54 -19.04 -19.20 10.40
N ILE A 55 -17.90 -18.72 9.88
CA ILE A 55 -17.93 -17.55 9.00
C ILE A 55 -18.32 -18.06 7.62
N SER A 56 -19.56 -17.80 7.20
CA SER A 56 -20.00 -18.04 5.83
C SER A 56 -18.95 -17.49 4.88
N ILE A 57 -18.44 -18.33 3.98
CA ILE A 57 -17.49 -17.96 2.92
C ILE A 57 -18.27 -17.07 1.94
N ASN A 58 -18.61 -15.87 2.37
CA ASN A 58 -19.05 -14.84 1.47
C ASN A 58 -17.81 -14.43 0.69
N ASN A 59 -17.82 -14.76 -0.60
CA ASN A 59 -16.83 -14.30 -1.59
C ASN A 59 -16.69 -12.78 -1.48
N SER A 60 -15.84 -12.28 -0.59
CA SER A 60 -15.70 -10.84 -0.42
C SER A 60 -15.17 -10.25 -1.73
N PHE A 61 -15.79 -9.18 -2.19
CA PHE A 61 -15.38 -8.49 -3.42
C PHE A 61 -13.89 -8.15 -3.37
N LEU A 62 -13.39 -7.71 -2.21
CA LEU A 62 -11.99 -7.42 -1.95
C LEU A 62 -11.08 -8.64 -2.21
N LYS A 63 -11.47 -9.83 -1.73
CA LYS A 63 -10.67 -11.06 -1.89
C LYS A 63 -10.56 -11.48 -3.36
N ASN A 64 -11.63 -11.32 -4.11
CA ASN A 64 -11.69 -11.70 -5.53
C ASN A 64 -11.01 -10.68 -6.44
N ASN A 65 -11.27 -9.41 -6.24
CA ASN A 65 -10.81 -8.34 -7.12
C ASN A 65 -9.47 -7.71 -6.69
N GLY A 66 -9.08 -7.90 -5.42
CA GLY A 66 -7.89 -7.31 -4.82
C GLY A 66 -8.06 -5.84 -4.42
N TYR A 67 -9.26 -5.29 -4.53
CA TYR A 67 -9.59 -3.94 -4.10
C TYR A 67 -11.06 -3.83 -3.72
N GLU A 68 -11.36 -2.83 -2.88
CA GLU A 68 -12.75 -2.45 -2.57
C GLU A 68 -12.82 -0.98 -2.16
N LYS A 69 -13.89 -0.30 -2.57
CA LYS A 69 -14.21 1.07 -2.22
C LYS A 69 -15.30 1.06 -1.14
N PHE A 70 -15.08 1.82 -0.08
CA PHE A 70 -16.00 1.97 1.04
C PHE A 70 -16.44 3.42 1.16
N ASP A 71 -17.73 3.66 0.92
CA ASP A 71 -18.33 4.97 1.11
C ASP A 71 -18.65 5.20 2.61
N ASN A 72 -18.52 6.43 3.07
CA ASN A 72 -18.76 6.83 4.47
C ASN A 72 -17.96 6.00 5.50
N ALA A 73 -16.75 5.57 5.13
CA ALA A 73 -15.93 4.69 5.93
C ALA A 73 -14.82 5.42 6.73
N ALA A 74 -14.75 6.75 6.63
CA ALA A 74 -13.79 7.57 7.35
C ALA A 74 -14.47 8.74 8.08
N SER A 75 -13.92 9.12 9.23
CA SER A 75 -14.37 10.26 10.02
C SER A 75 -13.85 11.58 9.45
N SER A 76 -14.73 12.34 8.79
CA SER A 76 -14.38 13.66 8.22
C SER A 76 -13.86 14.66 9.26
N GLU A 77 -14.33 14.58 10.50
CA GLU A 77 -13.84 15.44 11.59
C GLU A 77 -12.38 15.12 11.93
N ASN A 78 -12.07 13.82 12.09
CA ASN A 78 -10.71 13.40 12.42
C ASN A 78 -9.75 13.64 11.24
N ILE A 79 -10.23 13.52 9.99
CA ILE A 79 -9.45 13.89 8.80
C ILE A 79 -9.11 15.39 8.81
N LYS A 80 -10.07 16.27 9.09
CA LYS A 80 -9.82 17.72 9.18
C LYS A 80 -8.78 18.05 10.26
N LYS A 81 -8.89 17.43 11.43
CA LYS A 81 -7.92 17.62 12.53
C LYS A 81 -6.53 17.12 12.14
N LEU A 82 -6.46 15.94 11.53
CA LEU A 82 -5.21 15.36 11.03
C LEU A 82 -4.54 16.25 9.99
N LYS A 83 -5.31 16.74 9.01
CA LYS A 83 -4.80 17.65 7.97
C LYS A 83 -4.19 18.92 8.58
N LYS A 84 -4.85 19.53 9.56
CA LYS A 84 -4.32 20.71 10.26
C LYS A 84 -2.98 20.41 10.94
N ASN A 85 -2.87 19.28 11.66
CA ASN A 85 -1.64 18.91 12.33
C ASN A 85 -0.52 18.62 11.31
N PHE A 86 -0.84 17.91 10.24
CA PHE A 86 0.10 17.59 9.17
C PHE A 86 0.64 18.85 8.47
N PHE A 87 -0.24 19.80 8.14
CA PHE A 87 0.14 21.08 7.54
C PHE A 87 1.07 21.88 8.46
N ASN A 88 0.78 21.94 9.74
CA ASN A 88 1.65 22.65 10.71
C ASN A 88 3.05 22.04 10.77
N LEU A 89 3.17 20.71 10.75
CA LEU A 89 4.47 20.03 10.77
C LEU A 89 5.26 20.25 9.48
N ILE A 90 4.61 20.19 8.32
CA ILE A 90 5.27 20.51 7.04
C ILE A 90 5.82 21.93 7.07
N ASN A 91 5.05 22.91 7.56
CA ASN A 91 5.51 24.29 7.64
C ASN A 91 6.71 24.48 8.59
N LEU A 92 6.73 23.72 9.70
CA LEU A 92 7.86 23.76 10.64
C LEU A 92 9.12 23.15 10.02
N GLU A 93 9.00 22.03 9.32
CA GLU A 93 10.12 21.39 8.62
C GLU A 93 10.62 22.23 7.45
N SER A 94 9.72 22.85 6.70
CA SER A 94 10.07 23.76 5.59
C SER A 94 10.90 24.96 6.04
N LYS A 95 10.63 25.48 7.24
CA LYS A 95 11.41 26.58 7.82
C LYS A 95 12.81 26.15 8.27
N LYS A 96 13.00 24.89 8.67
CA LYS A 96 14.29 24.36 9.14
C LYS A 96 15.25 24.02 8.00
N ASN A 97 14.76 23.63 6.84
CA ASN A 97 15.53 23.02 5.75
C ASN A 97 15.41 23.79 4.42
N ASN A 98 15.61 25.12 4.43
CA ASN A 98 15.37 25.97 3.25
C ASN A 98 16.11 25.60 1.96
N SER A 99 17.22 24.82 2.01
CA SER A 99 18.02 24.50 0.82
C SER A 99 17.75 23.11 0.21
N GLU A 100 17.34 22.11 1.02
CA GLU A 100 17.10 20.75 0.54
C GLU A 100 15.65 20.49 0.09
N LEU A 101 14.70 21.21 0.65
CA LEU A 101 13.28 21.03 0.38
C LEU A 101 12.85 21.38 -1.04
N LYS A 102 13.57 22.28 -1.73
CA LYS A 102 13.31 22.59 -3.15
C LYS A 102 13.54 21.41 -4.09
N LYS A 103 14.21 20.35 -3.64
CA LYS A 103 14.44 19.11 -4.41
C LYS A 103 13.51 17.97 -4.01
N THR A 104 12.78 18.08 -2.91
CA THR A 104 11.95 17.00 -2.37
C THR A 104 10.53 17.15 -2.92
N LEU A 105 10.11 16.21 -3.76
CA LEU A 105 8.75 16.16 -4.29
C LEU A 105 7.77 15.42 -3.37
N ARG A 106 8.21 15.01 -2.17
CA ARG A 106 7.39 14.26 -1.22
C ARG A 106 7.81 14.55 0.21
N PHE A 107 6.83 14.89 1.05
CA PHE A 107 6.96 14.88 2.51
C PHE A 107 6.35 13.58 3.04
N ASP A 108 7.06 12.88 3.91
CA ASP A 108 6.68 11.53 4.36
C ASP A 108 6.90 11.37 5.87
N PHE A 109 5.83 11.12 6.61
CA PHE A 109 5.85 10.79 8.03
C PHE A 109 5.34 9.36 8.21
N THR A 110 6.10 8.54 8.90
CA THR A 110 5.78 7.12 9.07
C THR A 110 5.92 6.67 10.51
N SER A 111 4.95 5.92 11.00
CA SER A 111 4.97 5.35 12.36
C SER A 111 6.10 4.34 12.57
N LYS A 112 6.66 3.79 11.50
CA LYS A 112 7.77 2.83 11.58
C LYS A 112 9.09 3.46 12.01
N ASN A 113 9.31 4.72 11.62
CA ASN A 113 10.60 5.41 11.81
C ASN A 113 10.53 6.51 12.87
N ASP A 114 9.33 6.85 13.33
CA ASP A 114 9.10 7.92 14.31
C ASP A 114 8.32 7.40 15.50
N PRO A 115 8.97 7.16 16.66
CA PRO A 115 8.30 6.71 17.88
C PRO A 115 7.23 7.67 18.39
N SER A 116 7.35 8.98 18.09
CA SER A 116 6.39 10.02 18.48
C SER A 116 5.28 10.23 17.45
N PHE A 117 5.17 9.37 16.42
CA PHE A 117 4.21 9.52 15.33
C PHE A 117 2.76 9.64 15.84
N PHE A 118 2.37 8.79 16.78
CA PHE A 118 0.99 8.80 17.30
C PHE A 118 0.71 9.96 18.25
N ASP A 119 1.74 10.52 18.88
CA ASP A 119 1.62 11.75 19.68
C ASP A 119 1.41 12.97 18.76
N LYS A 120 2.10 12.99 17.62
CA LYS A 120 1.92 14.02 16.58
C LYS A 120 0.59 13.91 15.85
N PHE A 121 0.13 12.69 15.61
CA PHE A 121 -1.05 12.37 14.80
C PHE A 121 -2.04 11.43 15.52
N PRO A 122 -2.57 11.80 16.71
CA PRO A 122 -3.46 10.92 17.48
C PRO A 122 -4.78 10.59 16.75
N GLN A 123 -5.16 11.41 15.75
CA GLN A 123 -6.38 11.22 14.97
C GLN A 123 -6.35 9.95 14.11
N VAL A 124 -5.16 9.47 13.72
CA VAL A 124 -5.05 8.29 12.83
C VAL A 124 -5.70 7.04 13.39
N THR A 125 -5.78 6.90 14.72
CA THR A 125 -6.44 5.75 15.36
C THR A 125 -7.97 5.86 15.36
N LYS A 126 -8.54 7.02 15.00
CA LYS A 126 -9.97 7.35 15.08
C LYS A 126 -10.60 7.61 13.70
N ILE A 127 -9.85 7.47 12.63
CA ILE A 127 -10.35 7.79 11.28
C ILE A 127 -11.18 6.65 10.71
N LEU A 128 -10.71 5.40 10.83
CA LEU A 128 -11.34 4.25 10.19
C LEU A 128 -12.62 3.81 10.93
N SER A 129 -13.67 3.53 10.18
CA SER A 129 -14.93 3.02 10.73
C SER A 129 -14.86 1.53 11.08
N PRO A 130 -15.70 1.03 12.00
CA PRO A 130 -15.79 -0.40 12.35
C PRO A 130 -16.06 -1.31 11.15
N LYS A 131 -16.81 -0.84 10.15
CA LYS A 131 -17.11 -1.57 8.91
C LYS A 131 -15.83 -2.04 8.18
N LEU A 132 -14.76 -1.23 8.23
CA LEU A 132 -13.49 -1.61 7.62
C LEU A 132 -12.80 -2.75 8.36
N TYR A 133 -12.94 -2.82 9.68
CA TYR A 133 -12.38 -3.91 10.48
C TYR A 133 -13.05 -5.24 10.20
N GLU A 134 -14.36 -5.22 9.99
CA GLU A 134 -15.12 -6.40 9.55
C GLU A 134 -14.65 -6.89 8.17
N ALA A 135 -14.51 -5.98 7.20
CA ALA A 135 -14.02 -6.31 5.87
C ALA A 135 -12.59 -6.90 5.90
N LEU A 136 -11.71 -6.37 6.75
CA LEU A 136 -10.36 -6.92 6.96
C LEU A 136 -10.38 -8.29 7.62
N GLY A 137 -11.20 -8.50 8.65
CA GLY A 137 -11.40 -9.79 9.31
C GLY A 137 -11.86 -10.86 8.31
N ASN A 138 -12.83 -10.52 7.46
CA ASN A 138 -13.32 -11.40 6.39
C ASN A 138 -12.26 -11.69 5.32
N TYR A 139 -11.44 -10.68 4.94
CA TYR A 139 -10.36 -10.87 3.98
C TYR A 139 -9.30 -11.84 4.48
N TYR A 140 -8.85 -11.66 5.74
CA TYR A 140 -7.81 -12.50 6.35
C TYR A 140 -8.35 -13.81 6.93
N GLU A 141 -9.68 -14.01 6.95
CA GLU A 141 -10.35 -15.15 7.62
C GLU A 141 -9.86 -15.32 9.08
N GLY A 142 -9.63 -14.19 9.76
CA GLY A 142 -9.08 -14.18 11.10
C GLY A 142 -8.49 -12.84 11.51
N ASN A 143 -7.43 -12.91 12.31
CA ASN A 143 -6.81 -11.74 12.90
C ASN A 143 -5.92 -10.99 11.90
N PHE A 144 -5.90 -9.67 12.03
CA PHE A 144 -5.02 -8.78 11.28
C PHE A 144 -4.36 -7.75 12.22
N ASN A 145 -3.35 -7.07 11.73
CA ASN A 145 -2.70 -5.96 12.43
C ASN A 145 -2.35 -4.86 11.43
N ILE A 146 -2.35 -3.62 11.90
CA ILE A 146 -1.80 -2.47 11.16
C ILE A 146 -0.32 -2.37 11.53
N SER A 147 0.54 -2.70 10.60
CA SER A 147 1.99 -2.78 10.84
C SER A 147 2.70 -1.45 10.66
N ASN A 148 2.08 -0.50 9.97
CA ASN A 148 2.62 0.82 9.72
C ASN A 148 1.53 1.80 9.28
N VAL A 149 1.74 3.08 9.56
CA VAL A 149 0.91 4.19 9.09
C VAL A 149 1.80 5.21 8.44
N HIS A 150 1.45 5.65 7.24
CA HIS A 150 2.11 6.73 6.52
C HIS A 150 1.17 7.89 6.30
N ILE A 151 1.65 9.10 6.53
CA ILE A 151 1.02 10.34 6.07
C ILE A 151 2.01 11.00 5.13
N TYR A 152 1.59 11.32 3.92
CA TYR A 152 2.50 11.94 2.98
C TYR A 152 1.82 12.94 2.06
N ARG A 153 2.58 13.97 1.66
CA ARG A 153 2.25 14.93 0.63
C ARG A 153 3.05 14.63 -0.62
N ILE A 154 2.38 14.57 -1.75
CA ILE A 154 3.00 14.52 -3.08
C ILE A 154 2.82 15.90 -3.70
N LEU A 155 3.94 16.53 -4.06
CA LEU A 155 3.93 17.81 -4.75
C LEU A 155 3.76 17.64 -6.26
N LYS A 156 3.25 18.68 -6.90
CA LYS A 156 3.19 18.78 -8.37
C LYS A 156 4.58 18.61 -8.96
N LYS A 157 4.66 17.83 -10.03
CA LYS A 157 5.88 17.69 -10.83
C LYS A 157 5.76 18.54 -12.09
N GLU A 158 6.73 19.39 -12.35
CA GLU A 158 6.76 20.24 -13.54
C GLU A 158 6.92 19.39 -14.81
N ASN A 159 7.83 18.44 -14.82
CA ASN A 159 8.02 17.51 -15.93
C ASN A 159 7.20 16.24 -15.71
N LYS A 160 6.17 16.05 -16.54
CA LYS A 160 5.23 14.92 -16.47
C LYS A 160 5.67 13.70 -17.29
N ASP A 161 6.94 13.57 -17.66
CA ASP A 161 7.40 12.37 -18.32
C ASP A 161 7.06 11.14 -17.47
N PRO A 162 6.11 10.27 -17.90
CA PRO A 162 5.70 9.10 -17.15
C PRO A 162 6.82 8.05 -17.03
N TYR A 163 7.88 8.20 -17.80
CA TYR A 163 9.05 7.34 -17.77
C TYR A 163 10.17 7.84 -16.85
N ASP A 164 10.09 9.10 -16.41
CA ASP A 164 11.04 9.64 -15.45
C ASP A 164 10.71 9.18 -14.03
N THR A 165 11.36 8.11 -13.60
CA THR A 165 11.19 7.53 -12.26
C THR A 165 12.12 8.15 -11.22
N ARG A 166 13.00 9.10 -11.59
CA ARG A 166 14.04 9.66 -10.69
C ARG A 166 13.47 10.48 -9.56
N SER A 167 12.42 11.25 -9.81
CA SER A 167 11.87 12.20 -8.84
C SER A 167 10.89 11.58 -7.84
N TYR A 168 10.11 10.55 -8.26
CA TYR A 168 9.12 9.86 -7.42
C TYR A 168 9.50 8.41 -7.16
N GLY A 169 10.74 8.02 -7.50
CA GLY A 169 11.15 6.63 -7.46
C GLY A 169 10.30 5.76 -8.38
N SER A 170 9.96 4.58 -7.90
CA SER A 170 9.18 3.61 -8.68
C SER A 170 7.68 3.86 -8.71
N THR A 171 7.17 4.90 -8.05
CA THR A 171 5.73 5.06 -7.81
C THR A 171 4.94 5.52 -9.03
N ILE A 172 5.57 6.22 -9.99
CA ILE A 172 4.93 6.66 -11.23
C ILE A 172 4.81 5.53 -12.24
N ALA A 173 5.77 4.63 -12.29
CA ALA A 173 5.72 3.47 -13.17
C ALA A 173 4.78 2.41 -12.61
N TRP A 174 4.09 1.66 -13.48
CA TRP A 174 3.30 0.52 -13.07
C TRP A 174 4.15 -0.51 -12.30
N HIS A 175 3.70 -0.86 -11.10
CA HIS A 175 4.43 -1.80 -10.23
C HIS A 175 3.48 -2.53 -9.27
N ASN A 176 3.96 -3.63 -8.72
CA ASN A 176 3.46 -4.19 -7.48
C ASN A 176 4.41 -3.80 -6.35
N ASP A 177 3.87 -3.65 -5.15
CA ASP A 177 4.74 -3.50 -3.98
C ASP A 177 5.47 -4.82 -3.70
N GLY A 178 6.75 -4.77 -3.50
CA GLY A 178 7.53 -5.93 -3.09
C GLY A 178 7.46 -6.20 -1.58
N SER A 179 6.33 -5.86 -0.93
CA SER A 179 6.08 -6.08 0.48
C SER A 179 5.59 -7.52 0.73
N ARG A 180 5.32 -7.85 1.98
CA ARG A 180 4.76 -9.13 2.37
C ARG A 180 3.47 -9.42 1.58
N VAL A 181 3.35 -10.63 1.02
CA VAL A 181 2.33 -11.01 0.01
C VAL A 181 0.90 -10.89 0.52
N ASP A 182 0.69 -11.03 1.83
CA ASP A 182 -0.59 -10.87 2.50
C ASP A 182 -0.89 -9.42 2.94
N SER A 183 -0.03 -8.45 2.60
CA SER A 183 -0.26 -7.07 2.98
C SER A 183 -1.32 -6.40 2.11
N LEU A 184 -2.24 -5.72 2.78
CA LEU A 184 -3.17 -4.76 2.18
C LEU A 184 -2.75 -3.34 2.52
N LYS A 185 -3.19 -2.38 1.71
CA LYS A 185 -3.12 -0.97 2.05
C LYS A 185 -4.52 -0.36 2.09
N ILE A 186 -4.76 0.44 3.13
CA ILE A 186 -5.96 1.27 3.25
C ILE A 186 -5.55 2.69 2.92
N PHE A 187 -6.17 3.25 1.90
CA PHE A 187 -5.93 4.62 1.43
C PHE A 187 -7.07 5.53 1.86
N VAL A 188 -6.72 6.61 2.54
CA VAL A 188 -7.61 7.69 2.94
C VAL A 188 -7.04 8.99 2.42
N SER A 189 -7.82 9.79 1.73
CA SER A 189 -7.38 11.13 1.34
C SER A 189 -7.66 12.14 2.45
N LEU A 190 -6.74 13.10 2.62
CA LEU A 190 -6.95 14.24 3.50
C LEU A 190 -7.71 15.38 2.80
N ASP A 191 -7.83 15.30 1.48
CA ASP A 191 -8.56 16.20 0.58
C ASP A 191 -9.47 15.43 -0.35
N ASP A 192 -10.37 16.15 -1.03
CA ASP A 192 -11.09 15.58 -2.15
C ASP A 192 -10.09 15.36 -3.31
N ILE A 193 -10.19 14.22 -3.99
CA ILE A 193 -9.34 13.86 -5.13
C ILE A 193 -10.21 13.62 -6.35
N ASP A 194 -10.03 14.48 -7.33
CA ASP A 194 -10.58 14.40 -8.69
C ASP A 194 -9.49 14.02 -9.71
N GLU A 195 -9.76 14.19 -10.98
CA GLU A 195 -8.83 13.90 -12.07
C GLU A 195 -7.57 14.77 -12.02
N ASP A 196 -7.70 16.04 -11.62
CA ASP A 196 -6.60 17.00 -11.55
C ASP A 196 -5.73 16.84 -10.30
N SER A 197 -6.28 16.25 -9.26
CA SER A 197 -5.55 15.95 -8.03
C SER A 197 -4.57 14.78 -8.15
N GLY A 198 -4.47 14.15 -9.32
CA GLY A 198 -3.56 13.05 -9.60
C GLY A 198 -3.92 11.77 -8.86
N PRO A 199 -5.10 11.20 -9.08
CA PRO A 199 -5.54 9.97 -8.44
C PRO A 199 -4.59 8.82 -8.71
N MET A 200 -4.52 7.85 -7.80
CA MET A 200 -3.78 6.62 -8.05
C MET A 200 -4.52 5.79 -9.09
N GLU A 201 -3.81 5.30 -10.10
CA GLU A 201 -4.33 4.30 -11.03
C GLU A 201 -3.98 2.90 -10.56
N PHE A 202 -4.91 1.97 -10.75
CA PHE A 202 -4.68 0.57 -10.43
C PHE A 202 -5.45 -0.37 -11.39
N ILE A 203 -5.02 -1.62 -11.43
CA ILE A 203 -5.57 -2.71 -12.23
C ILE A 203 -6.00 -3.81 -11.29
N SER A 204 -7.17 -4.45 -11.51
CA SER A 204 -7.66 -5.52 -10.65
C SER A 204 -6.68 -6.69 -10.56
N LYS A 205 -6.79 -7.46 -9.50
CA LYS A 205 -5.99 -8.67 -9.28
C LYS A 205 -6.06 -9.65 -10.45
N GLN A 206 -7.25 -9.87 -11.04
CA GLN A 206 -7.42 -10.81 -12.14
C GLN A 206 -6.78 -10.33 -13.43
N GLU A 207 -6.93 -9.04 -13.76
CA GLU A 207 -6.29 -8.44 -14.92
C GLU A 207 -4.77 -8.41 -14.75
N THR A 208 -4.28 -8.07 -13.56
CA THR A 208 -2.85 -8.13 -13.20
C THR A 208 -2.29 -9.54 -13.39
N LYS A 209 -2.99 -10.56 -12.88
CA LYS A 209 -2.64 -11.97 -13.07
C LYS A 209 -2.56 -12.37 -14.54
N THR A 210 -3.50 -11.89 -15.36
CA THR A 210 -3.50 -12.12 -16.81
C THR A 210 -2.29 -11.49 -17.48
N ILE A 211 -1.95 -10.23 -17.12
CA ILE A 211 -0.77 -9.53 -17.64
C ILE A 211 0.50 -10.35 -17.36
N PHE A 212 0.71 -10.76 -16.11
CA PHE A 212 1.91 -11.50 -15.72
C PHE A 212 1.97 -12.89 -16.35
N ARG A 213 0.86 -13.62 -16.45
CA ARG A 213 0.85 -14.95 -17.10
C ARG A 213 1.12 -14.90 -18.59
N LYS A 214 0.61 -13.87 -19.29
CA LYS A 214 0.89 -13.70 -20.72
C LYS A 214 2.28 -13.15 -21.01
N ASN A 215 2.95 -12.55 -20.01
CA ASN A 215 4.22 -11.82 -20.19
C ASN A 215 5.24 -12.25 -19.11
N LEU A 216 5.52 -13.54 -19.02
CA LEU A 216 6.33 -14.15 -17.96
C LEU A 216 7.76 -13.58 -17.87
N PHE A 217 8.32 -13.17 -19.01
CA PHE A 217 9.68 -12.63 -19.10
C PHE A 217 9.77 -11.11 -18.98
N LEU A 218 8.69 -10.48 -18.54
CA LEU A 218 8.65 -9.03 -18.42
C LEU A 218 9.35 -8.58 -17.13
N PHE A 219 10.56 -8.06 -17.24
CA PHE A 219 11.37 -7.64 -16.10
C PHE A 219 11.47 -6.12 -15.92
N ARG A 220 10.95 -5.33 -16.86
CA ARG A 220 11.07 -3.86 -16.83
C ARG A 220 9.74 -3.17 -16.66
N LYS A 221 9.68 -2.21 -15.72
CA LYS A 221 8.49 -1.37 -15.44
C LYS A 221 7.99 -0.59 -16.67
N ILE A 222 8.89 -0.11 -17.51
CA ILE A 222 8.57 0.59 -18.77
C ILE A 222 7.81 -0.33 -19.74
N SER A 223 8.18 -1.61 -19.78
CA SER A 223 7.51 -2.58 -20.65
C SER A 223 6.08 -2.86 -20.18
N LEU A 224 5.79 -2.77 -18.87
CA LEU A 224 4.42 -2.92 -18.34
C LEU A 224 3.47 -1.85 -18.87
N MET A 225 3.89 -0.58 -18.97
CA MET A 225 3.08 0.48 -19.56
C MET A 225 2.64 0.15 -20.98
N LYS A 226 3.61 -0.20 -21.82
CA LYS A 226 3.34 -0.54 -23.24
C LYS A 226 2.38 -1.73 -23.37
N ILE A 227 2.49 -2.72 -22.48
CA ILE A 227 1.61 -3.89 -22.50
C ILE A 227 0.20 -3.53 -22.03
N ILE A 228 0.05 -2.77 -20.96
CA ILE A 228 -1.25 -2.33 -20.44
C ILE A 228 -1.99 -1.55 -21.51
N ASP A 229 -1.31 -0.64 -22.20
CA ASP A 229 -1.89 0.18 -23.27
C ASP A 229 -2.23 -0.68 -24.50
N LYS A 230 -1.32 -1.57 -24.93
CA LYS A 230 -1.55 -2.49 -26.07
C LYS A 230 -2.72 -3.45 -25.81
N LEU A 231 -2.85 -3.96 -24.61
CA LEU A 231 -3.92 -4.89 -24.23
C LEU A 231 -5.23 -4.17 -23.90
N LYS A 232 -5.27 -2.84 -23.93
CA LYS A 232 -6.45 -2.02 -23.58
C LYS A 232 -7.03 -2.41 -22.21
N ILE A 233 -6.17 -2.71 -21.23
CA ILE A 233 -6.59 -3.11 -19.90
C ILE A 233 -7.32 -1.98 -19.21
N LYS A 234 -8.44 -2.29 -18.55
CA LYS A 234 -9.24 -1.32 -17.80
C LYS A 234 -8.44 -0.79 -16.61
N LYS A 235 -8.04 0.47 -16.69
CA LYS A 235 -7.44 1.21 -15.57
C LYS A 235 -8.58 1.74 -14.69
N ARG A 236 -8.38 1.69 -13.38
CA ARG A 236 -9.28 2.26 -12.37
C ARG A 236 -8.55 3.37 -11.64
N MET A 237 -9.29 4.39 -11.23
CA MET A 237 -8.74 5.55 -10.51
C MET A 237 -9.34 5.62 -9.11
N THR A 238 -8.54 6.06 -8.15
CA THR A 238 -9.01 6.32 -6.79
C THR A 238 -9.49 7.76 -6.68
N PHE A 239 -10.80 7.98 -6.86
CA PHE A 239 -11.41 9.26 -6.55
C PHE A 239 -11.90 9.28 -5.10
N PHE A 240 -11.60 10.35 -4.38
CA PHE A 240 -11.97 10.49 -2.99
C PHE A 240 -12.86 11.74 -2.80
N ASP A 241 -13.94 11.56 -2.09
CA ASP A 241 -14.37 12.57 -1.15
C ASP A 241 -13.81 12.21 0.25
N ARG A 242 -13.84 13.10 1.20
CA ARG A 242 -13.22 12.91 2.53
C ARG A 242 -13.77 11.76 3.37
N LYS A 243 -14.75 11.00 2.86
CA LYS A 243 -15.39 9.87 3.57
C LYS A 243 -15.11 8.54 2.88
N ILE A 244 -14.56 8.58 1.67
CA ILE A 244 -14.25 7.40 0.88
C ILE A 244 -12.91 6.80 1.34
N VAL A 245 -12.90 5.47 1.46
CA VAL A 245 -11.71 4.68 1.75
C VAL A 245 -11.55 3.62 0.69
N TYR A 246 -10.33 3.44 0.19
CA TYR A 246 -9.99 2.30 -0.65
C TYR A 246 -9.12 1.31 0.12
N ILE A 247 -9.48 0.04 0.06
CA ILE A 247 -8.59 -1.06 0.45
C ILE A 247 -8.07 -1.70 -0.83
N ILE A 248 -6.73 -1.82 -0.98
CA ILE A 248 -6.11 -2.36 -2.18
C ILE A 248 -5.00 -3.33 -1.80
N ASP A 249 -5.02 -4.52 -2.40
CA ASP A 249 -3.91 -5.49 -2.37
C ASP A 249 -2.86 -5.06 -3.39
N THR A 250 -2.00 -4.14 -2.98
CA THR A 250 -0.97 -3.54 -3.85
C THR A 250 0.13 -4.53 -4.25
N ASN A 251 0.17 -5.72 -3.64
CA ASN A 251 1.04 -6.81 -4.08
C ASN A 251 0.45 -7.61 -5.25
N LYS A 252 -0.88 -7.64 -5.36
CA LYS A 252 -1.60 -8.39 -6.41
C LYS A 252 -2.25 -7.51 -7.46
N CYS A 253 -2.43 -6.22 -7.17
CA CYS A 253 -2.94 -5.21 -8.09
C CYS A 253 -1.78 -4.35 -8.59
N LEU A 254 -1.51 -4.36 -9.89
CA LEU A 254 -0.61 -3.37 -10.49
C LEU A 254 -1.18 -1.97 -10.25
N HIS A 255 -0.33 -1.05 -9.82
CA HIS A 255 -0.74 0.31 -9.54
C HIS A 255 0.38 1.31 -9.84
N ARG A 256 0.00 2.58 -9.96
CA ARG A 256 0.92 3.72 -10.07
C ARG A 256 0.31 4.98 -9.46
N ALA A 257 1.14 5.88 -8.98
CA ALA A 257 0.73 7.22 -8.64
C ALA A 257 0.71 8.11 -9.89
N GLN A 258 -0.23 9.06 -9.96
CA GLN A 258 -0.16 10.17 -10.89
C GLN A 258 0.36 11.41 -10.16
N SER A 259 1.06 12.28 -10.90
CA SER A 259 1.43 13.60 -10.38
C SER A 259 0.18 14.47 -10.34
N PRO A 260 -0.10 15.20 -9.25
CA PRO A 260 -1.17 16.16 -9.24
C PRO A 260 -0.91 17.30 -10.26
N ASN A 261 -1.99 17.79 -10.89
CA ASN A 261 -2.00 19.05 -11.63
C ASN A 261 -2.14 20.24 -10.69
N THR A 262 -2.80 20.03 -9.53
CA THR A 262 -2.84 20.94 -8.39
C THR A 262 -1.47 21.03 -7.72
N GLU A 263 -1.30 21.92 -6.74
CA GLU A 263 -0.01 22.09 -6.07
C GLU A 263 0.48 20.81 -5.35
N TYR A 264 -0.44 20.08 -4.72
CA TYR A 264 -0.12 18.87 -3.96
C TYR A 264 -1.33 17.95 -3.78
N ARG A 265 -1.04 16.74 -3.27
CA ARG A 265 -2.02 15.78 -2.79
C ARG A 265 -1.55 15.17 -1.48
N ASP A 266 -2.44 15.15 -0.48
CA ASP A 266 -2.19 14.59 0.84
C ASP A 266 -2.93 13.25 1.04
N LEU A 267 -2.19 12.23 1.47
CA LEU A 267 -2.73 10.89 1.69
C LEU A 267 -2.28 10.31 3.04
N LEU A 268 -3.19 9.58 3.65
CA LEU A 268 -2.95 8.70 4.79
C LEU A 268 -3.09 7.25 4.32
N VAL A 269 -2.08 6.43 4.63
CA VAL A 269 -2.04 5.02 4.23
C VAL A 269 -1.74 4.14 5.42
N TYR A 270 -2.62 3.16 5.67
CA TYR A 270 -2.38 2.11 6.66
C TYR A 270 -1.91 0.84 5.94
N TYR A 271 -0.88 0.22 6.49
CA TYR A 271 -0.35 -1.07 6.04
C TYR A 271 -0.89 -2.16 6.94
N VAL A 272 -1.69 -3.05 6.39
CA VAL A 272 -2.36 -4.11 7.12
C VAL A 272 -1.79 -5.47 6.70
N GLN A 273 -1.67 -6.37 7.64
CA GLN A 273 -1.19 -7.73 7.39
C GLN A 273 -1.87 -8.72 8.33
N SER A 274 -1.84 -10.01 7.99
CA SER A 274 -2.34 -11.06 8.89
C SER A 274 -1.58 -11.07 10.21
N SER A 275 -2.28 -11.39 11.31
CA SER A 275 -1.73 -11.45 12.66
C SER A 275 -2.13 -12.73 13.37
N LYS A 276 -1.32 -13.16 14.35
CA LYS A 276 -1.65 -14.26 15.25
C LYS A 276 -2.57 -13.83 16.40
N THR A 277 -2.59 -12.53 16.69
CA THR A 277 -3.38 -11.94 17.77
C THR A 277 -4.47 -11.06 17.22
N PRO A 278 -5.63 -10.95 17.89
CA PRO A 278 -6.67 -10.01 17.51
C PRO A 278 -6.14 -8.59 17.44
N PHE A 279 -6.65 -7.84 16.47
CA PHE A 279 -6.35 -6.44 16.33
C PHE A 279 -6.87 -5.68 17.56
N ASN A 280 -5.97 -4.95 18.20
CA ASN A 280 -6.31 -4.05 19.28
C ASN A 280 -5.72 -2.68 18.96
N PHE A 281 -6.56 -1.64 18.89
CA PHE A 281 -6.13 -0.24 18.69
C PHE A 281 -5.30 0.34 19.85
N GLN A 282 -5.15 -0.39 20.94
CA GLN A 282 -4.15 -0.02 21.92
C GLN A 282 -2.76 -0.24 21.31
N TRP A 283 -2.36 0.72 20.51
CA TRP A 283 -0.97 0.85 20.11
C TRP A 283 -0.12 1.09 21.37
N LYS A 284 0.06 0.04 22.16
CA LYS A 284 1.24 0.03 22.99
C LYS A 284 2.37 0.07 21.99
N GLN A 285 3.23 1.07 22.11
CA GLN A 285 4.58 1.04 21.55
C GLN A 285 5.18 -0.31 21.94
N SER A 286 4.90 -1.34 21.15
CA SER A 286 5.66 -2.56 21.25
C SER A 286 7.05 -2.12 20.85
N SER A 287 7.87 -1.92 21.87
CA SER A 287 9.30 -1.72 21.75
C SER A 287 9.77 -2.39 20.49
N THR A 288 10.45 -1.65 19.65
CA THR A 288 11.09 -2.05 18.39
C THR A 288 12.14 -3.15 18.58
N LYS A 289 12.01 -3.98 19.60
CA LYS A 289 12.81 -5.16 19.86
C LYS A 289 11.99 -6.38 19.41
N ASN A 290 12.45 -6.97 18.32
CA ASN A 290 12.13 -8.31 17.85
C ASN A 290 10.80 -8.49 17.08
N VAL A 291 10.78 -8.07 15.80
CA VAL A 291 10.08 -8.84 14.76
C VAL A 291 10.99 -8.88 13.52
N TYR A 292 11.85 -9.87 13.54
CA TYR A 292 12.52 -10.35 12.33
C TYR A 292 12.33 -11.87 12.23
#